data_cf1161e7a05871239192925ef91fa039
#
_entry.id   cf1161e7a05871239192925ef91fa039
#
_cell.length_a   1.000
_cell.length_b   1.000
_cell.length_c   1.000
_cell.angle_alpha   90.00
_cell.angle_beta   90.00
_cell.angle_gamma   90.00
#
_symmetry.space_group_name_H-M   'P 1'
#
loop_
_entity.id
_entity.type
_entity.pdbx_description
1 polymer ?
#
loop_
_entity_poly.entity_id
_entity_poly.type
_entity_poly.pdbx_seq_one_letter_code
_entity_poly.pdbx_strand_id
1 'polypeptide(L)'
;MQTIKFINHASVLISDNNSAILTDPWFEGSILNDGWNLLHKNREEHIIEVLKNTSHIWISHEHPDHFSVIFFNKYRDLINSKKIKILFQKTKDRRVFNFLKTKGFDVEEVKDGLNYKINDNFIIQIERFGFYDSALIITIDNKKIINLNDCIIEDKKVLHKFAKKYGPADLLL
;
A
#
# COMPACT_ATOMS: atom_id res chain seq x y z
N MET A 1 0.28 2.02 20.81
CA MET A 1 -0.05 3.37 20.31
C MET A 1 -0.18 3.28 18.80
N GLN A 2 -1.25 3.81 18.24
CA GLN A 2 -1.44 3.85 16.78
C GLN A 2 -0.73 5.08 16.21
N THR A 3 -0.05 4.93 15.10
CA THR A 3 0.59 6.06 14.43
C THR A 3 0.35 6.02 12.92
N ILE A 4 0.29 7.22 12.34
CA ILE A 4 0.24 7.42 10.90
C ILE A 4 1.34 8.40 10.57
N LYS A 5 2.27 7.99 9.72
CA LYS A 5 3.42 8.79 9.32
C LYS A 5 3.44 8.93 7.81
N PHE A 6 3.29 10.15 7.30
CA PHE A 6 3.51 10.45 5.89
C PHE A 6 5.00 10.30 5.57
N ILE A 7 5.33 9.56 4.54
CA ILE A 7 6.72 9.31 4.14
C ILE A 7 7.06 10.11 2.89
N ASN A 8 6.31 9.93 1.82
CA ASN A 8 6.48 10.67 0.56
C ASN A 8 5.38 10.29 -0.43
N HIS A 9 4.97 11.19 -1.31
CA HIS A 9 4.00 10.96 -2.39
C HIS A 9 2.75 10.21 -1.88
N ALA A 10 2.45 9.02 -2.40
CA ALA A 10 1.35 8.15 -1.94
C ALA A 10 1.74 7.21 -0.78
N SER A 11 2.96 7.38 -0.24
CA SER A 11 3.49 6.47 0.76
C SER A 11 3.24 6.95 2.18
N VAL A 12 2.51 6.13 2.94
CA VAL A 12 2.18 6.34 4.35
C VAL A 12 2.53 5.08 5.14
N LEU A 13 3.16 5.24 6.29
CA LEU A 13 3.37 4.15 7.25
C LEU A 13 2.29 4.23 8.34
N ILE A 14 1.45 3.21 8.41
CA ILE A 14 0.36 3.08 9.38
C ILE A 14 0.68 1.92 10.30
N SER A 15 0.72 2.15 11.61
CA SER A 15 1.17 1.16 12.58
C SER A 15 0.38 1.13 13.87
N ASP A 16 0.37 -0.04 14.49
CA ASP A 16 0.09 -0.25 15.90
C ASP A 16 1.38 -0.58 16.66
N ASN A 17 1.28 -1.14 17.88
CA ASN A 17 2.46 -1.51 18.67
C ASN A 17 3.23 -2.71 18.10
N ASN A 18 2.61 -3.55 17.27
CA ASN A 18 3.13 -4.86 16.87
C ASN A 18 3.38 -4.98 15.37
N SER A 19 2.70 -4.20 14.56
CA SER A 19 2.71 -4.32 13.10
C SER A 19 2.61 -2.96 12.43
N ALA A 20 3.12 -2.89 11.20
CA ALA A 20 2.99 -1.70 10.37
C ALA A 20 2.79 -2.06 8.90
N ILE A 21 1.96 -1.31 8.22
CA ILE A 21 1.77 -1.38 6.78
C ILE A 21 2.28 -0.10 6.12
N LEU A 22 3.15 -0.26 5.13
CA LEU A 22 3.65 0.81 4.27
C LEU A 22 2.89 0.78 2.95
N THR A 23 2.38 1.92 2.50
CA THR A 23 1.68 2.03 1.22
C THR A 23 2.60 2.53 0.12
N ASP A 24 2.44 2.02 -1.09
CA ASP A 24 2.96 2.54 -2.37
C ASP A 24 4.37 3.18 -2.30
N PRO A 25 5.43 2.40 -2.04
CA PRO A 25 6.75 2.94 -1.78
C PRO A 25 7.48 3.37 -3.06
N TRP A 26 7.36 4.65 -3.42
CA TRP A 26 8.19 5.31 -4.42
C TRP A 26 9.01 6.42 -3.74
N PHE A 27 10.32 6.22 -3.58
CA PHE A 27 11.20 7.10 -2.81
C PHE A 27 12.38 7.65 -3.60
N GLU A 28 12.58 7.15 -4.83
CA GLU A 28 13.70 7.54 -5.68
C GLU A 28 13.42 7.21 -7.15
N GLY A 29 14.21 7.85 -8.02
CA GLY A 29 14.12 7.72 -9.46
C GLY A 29 13.03 8.59 -10.07
N SER A 30 13.22 8.92 -11.34
CA SER A 30 12.20 9.52 -12.18
C SER A 30 11.32 8.45 -12.80
N ILE A 31 10.13 8.82 -13.17
CA ILE A 31 9.14 7.95 -13.82
C ILE A 31 8.57 8.63 -15.07
N LEU A 32 7.82 7.87 -15.89
CA LEU A 32 7.18 8.36 -17.10
C LEU A 32 8.15 9.10 -18.04
N ASN A 33 9.26 8.41 -18.42
CA ASN A 33 10.33 8.96 -19.28
C ASN A 33 10.90 10.28 -18.76
N ASP A 34 11.24 10.32 -17.47
CA ASP A 34 11.75 11.49 -16.74
C ASP A 34 10.75 12.67 -16.64
N GLY A 35 9.48 12.45 -16.96
CA GLY A 35 8.44 13.47 -16.85
C GLY A 35 8.05 13.81 -15.42
N TRP A 36 8.23 12.85 -14.49
CA TRP A 36 7.90 13.03 -13.07
C TRP A 36 9.10 12.73 -12.17
N ASN A 37 9.27 13.60 -11.18
CA ASN A 37 10.24 13.45 -10.11
C ASN A 37 9.61 13.78 -8.76
N LEU A 38 10.12 13.15 -7.71
CA LEU A 38 9.74 13.50 -6.35
C LEU A 38 10.18 14.92 -6.01
N LEU A 39 9.29 15.72 -5.41
CA LEU A 39 9.61 17.06 -4.90
C LEU A 39 10.64 17.01 -3.77
N HIS A 40 10.60 15.95 -2.98
CA HIS A 40 11.51 15.71 -1.86
C HIS A 40 12.16 14.34 -2.00
N LYS A 41 13.48 14.27 -1.87
CA LYS A 41 14.22 13.00 -1.86
C LYS A 41 14.37 12.51 -0.42
N ASN A 42 13.90 11.31 -0.16
CA ASN A 42 14.16 10.66 1.12
C ASN A 42 15.65 10.29 1.23
N ARG A 43 16.23 10.50 2.41
CA ARG A 43 17.56 9.96 2.71
C ARG A 43 17.47 8.44 2.86
N GLU A 44 18.49 7.73 2.40
CA GLU A 44 18.51 6.27 2.40
C GLU A 44 18.37 5.69 3.80
N GLU A 45 19.03 6.30 4.79
CA GLU A 45 18.95 5.90 6.19
C GLU A 45 17.51 5.96 6.70
N HIS A 46 16.74 6.98 6.27
CA HIS A 46 15.33 7.11 6.65
C HIS A 46 14.48 6.00 6.02
N ILE A 47 14.72 5.64 4.74
CA ILE A 47 14.01 4.55 4.08
C ILE A 47 14.32 3.21 4.76
N ILE A 48 15.59 2.97 5.11
CA ILE A 48 16.02 1.78 5.86
C ILE A 48 15.31 1.72 7.22
N GLU A 49 15.21 2.84 7.92
CA GLU A 49 14.50 2.92 9.20
C GLU A 49 13.01 2.59 9.04
N VAL A 50 12.35 3.16 8.02
CA VAL A 50 10.95 2.85 7.70
C VAL A 50 10.78 1.36 7.45
N LEU A 51 11.63 0.75 6.60
CA LEU A 51 11.55 -0.68 6.30
C LEU A 51 11.82 -1.57 7.51
N LYS A 52 12.73 -1.18 8.42
CA LYS A 52 12.97 -1.93 9.66
C LYS A 52 11.73 -2.00 10.56
N ASN A 53 10.85 -1.02 10.47
CA ASN A 53 9.61 -0.92 11.24
C ASN A 53 8.37 -1.42 10.45
N THR A 54 8.53 -1.87 9.21
CA THR A 54 7.45 -2.34 8.34
C THR A 54 7.30 -3.85 8.44
N SER A 55 6.09 -4.34 8.62
CA SER A 55 5.74 -5.77 8.53
C SER A 55 5.07 -6.12 7.20
N HIS A 56 4.32 -5.19 6.63
CA HIS A 56 3.60 -5.37 5.38
C HIS A 56 3.80 -4.17 4.45
N ILE A 57 3.84 -4.43 3.15
CA ILE A 57 3.76 -3.39 2.12
C ILE A 57 2.48 -3.63 1.33
N TRP A 58 1.65 -2.63 1.16
CA TRP A 58 0.53 -2.67 0.23
C TRP A 58 0.83 -1.83 -0.99
N ILE A 59 0.52 -2.38 -2.16
CA ILE A 59 0.60 -1.71 -3.45
C ILE A 59 -0.82 -1.54 -3.96
N SER A 60 -1.24 -0.31 -4.20
CA SER A 60 -2.59 0.01 -4.66
C SER A 60 -2.82 -0.45 -6.10
N HIS A 61 -1.88 -0.14 -6.97
CA HIS A 61 -1.91 -0.47 -8.39
C HIS A 61 -0.52 -0.46 -9.04
N GLU A 62 -0.46 -0.68 -10.35
CA GLU A 62 0.79 -0.94 -11.08
C GLU A 62 1.51 0.30 -11.64
N HIS A 63 0.97 1.51 -11.46
CA HIS A 63 1.63 2.73 -11.94
C HIS A 63 2.99 2.93 -11.25
N PRO A 64 3.99 3.50 -11.94
CA PRO A 64 5.36 3.52 -11.45
C PRO A 64 5.60 4.43 -10.24
N ASP A 65 4.69 5.35 -9.93
CA ASP A 65 4.68 6.19 -8.73
C ASP A 65 4.06 5.49 -7.50
N HIS A 66 3.48 4.31 -7.70
CA HIS A 66 2.93 3.43 -6.66
C HIS A 66 3.70 2.11 -6.58
N PHE A 67 3.98 1.51 -7.74
CA PHE A 67 4.78 0.31 -7.85
C PHE A 67 6.17 0.62 -8.42
N SER A 68 7.09 1.04 -7.56
CA SER A 68 8.47 1.38 -7.96
C SER A 68 9.35 0.14 -8.08
N VAL A 69 9.65 -0.27 -9.31
CA VAL A 69 10.60 -1.36 -9.61
C VAL A 69 12.00 -1.05 -9.06
N ILE A 70 12.40 0.23 -9.07
CA ILE A 70 13.69 0.70 -8.53
C ILE A 70 13.75 0.41 -7.03
N PHE A 71 12.70 0.78 -6.28
CA PHE A 71 12.60 0.52 -4.84
C PHE A 71 12.70 -0.98 -4.53
N PHE A 72 11.89 -1.81 -5.19
CA PHE A 72 11.88 -3.25 -4.94
C PHE A 72 13.21 -3.92 -5.29
N ASN A 73 13.87 -3.51 -6.38
CA ASN A 73 15.20 -4.05 -6.71
C ASN A 73 16.26 -3.63 -5.69
N LYS A 74 16.28 -2.35 -5.28
CA LYS A 74 17.30 -1.81 -4.36
C LYS A 74 17.18 -2.39 -2.95
N TYR A 75 15.97 -2.47 -2.43
CA TYR A 75 15.72 -2.90 -1.04
C TYR A 75 15.33 -4.38 -0.90
N ARG A 76 15.50 -5.18 -1.97
CA ARG A 76 15.09 -6.60 -2.00
C ARG A 76 15.62 -7.39 -0.79
N ASP A 77 16.91 -7.31 -0.54
CA ASP A 77 17.55 -8.12 0.49
C ASP A 77 17.09 -7.69 1.89
N LEU A 78 16.87 -6.41 2.12
CA LEU A 78 16.32 -5.91 3.38
C LEU A 78 14.86 -6.35 3.57
N ILE A 79 14.02 -6.22 2.53
CA ILE A 79 12.62 -6.65 2.56
C ILE A 79 12.53 -8.14 2.88
N ASN A 80 13.33 -8.97 2.20
CA ASN A 80 13.33 -10.42 2.41
C ASN A 80 13.91 -10.82 3.77
N SER A 81 15.02 -10.20 4.22
CA SER A 81 15.62 -10.50 5.54
C SER A 81 14.69 -10.15 6.70
N LYS A 82 13.87 -9.09 6.51
CA LYS A 82 12.84 -8.67 7.48
C LYS A 82 11.53 -9.46 7.34
N LYS A 83 11.42 -10.32 6.33
CA LYS A 83 10.20 -11.09 6.02
C LYS A 83 8.97 -10.19 5.85
N ILE A 84 9.18 -9.02 5.22
CA ILE A 84 8.08 -8.09 4.94
C ILE A 84 7.19 -8.73 3.88
N LYS A 85 5.91 -8.89 4.19
CA LYS A 85 4.94 -9.44 3.27
C LYS A 85 4.37 -8.35 2.37
N ILE A 86 4.33 -8.59 1.06
CA ILE A 86 3.76 -7.67 0.10
C ILE A 86 2.33 -8.09 -0.22
N LEU A 87 1.40 -7.15 -0.10
CA LEU A 87 -0.02 -7.35 -0.35
C LEU A 87 -0.42 -6.62 -1.63
N PHE A 88 -1.06 -7.31 -2.52
CA PHE A 88 -1.54 -6.76 -3.78
C PHE A 88 -2.92 -7.30 -4.13
N GLN A 89 -3.72 -6.53 -4.84
CA GLN A 89 -4.99 -7.00 -5.37
C GLN A 89 -4.78 -8.08 -6.44
N LYS A 90 -5.73 -8.99 -6.59
CA LYS A 90 -5.69 -9.97 -7.67
C LYS A 90 -6.07 -9.33 -9.00
N THR A 91 -5.14 -9.27 -9.95
CA THR A 91 -5.36 -8.78 -11.32
C THR A 91 -5.44 -9.96 -12.32
N LYS A 92 -6.04 -9.73 -13.49
CA LYS A 92 -6.15 -10.78 -14.53
C LYS A 92 -4.81 -11.19 -15.09
N ASP A 93 -3.94 -10.22 -15.38
CA ASP A 93 -2.62 -10.44 -16.00
C ASP A 93 -1.52 -10.80 -15.01
N ARG A 94 -1.74 -10.52 -13.71
CA ARG A 94 -0.81 -10.83 -12.62
C ARG A 94 0.61 -10.29 -12.83
N ARG A 95 0.81 -9.23 -13.59
CA ARG A 95 2.15 -8.68 -13.91
C ARG A 95 2.95 -8.33 -12.66
N VAL A 96 2.35 -7.54 -11.76
CA VAL A 96 2.99 -7.13 -10.50
C VAL A 96 3.28 -8.36 -9.63
N PHE A 97 2.30 -9.22 -9.44
CA PHE A 97 2.46 -10.44 -8.65
C PHE A 97 3.60 -11.32 -9.19
N ASN A 98 3.60 -11.59 -10.50
CA ASN A 98 4.61 -12.43 -11.13
C ASN A 98 6.01 -11.80 -11.05
N PHE A 99 6.13 -10.48 -11.24
CA PHE A 99 7.39 -9.77 -11.05
C PHE A 99 7.93 -9.96 -9.62
N LEU A 100 7.11 -9.69 -8.61
CA LEU A 100 7.50 -9.83 -7.21
C LEU A 100 7.88 -11.28 -6.87
N LYS A 101 7.10 -12.27 -7.32
CA LYS A 101 7.43 -13.70 -7.11
C LYS A 101 8.74 -14.10 -7.78
N THR A 102 8.97 -13.69 -9.02
CA THR A 102 10.22 -13.98 -9.75
C THR A 102 11.45 -13.38 -9.07
N LYS A 103 11.28 -12.24 -8.39
CA LYS A 103 12.33 -11.59 -7.59
C LYS A 103 12.50 -12.20 -6.19
N GLY A 104 11.69 -13.18 -5.81
CA GLY A 104 11.80 -13.91 -4.54
C GLY A 104 11.14 -13.21 -3.34
N PHE A 105 10.21 -12.28 -3.60
CA PHE A 105 9.45 -11.65 -2.51
C PHE A 105 8.33 -12.56 -1.98
N ASP A 106 8.02 -12.41 -0.69
CA ASP A 106 6.79 -12.95 -0.09
C ASP A 106 5.62 -12.04 -0.46
N VAL A 107 4.91 -12.37 -1.54
CA VAL A 107 3.76 -11.62 -2.02
C VAL A 107 2.49 -12.46 -1.97
N GLU A 108 1.40 -11.82 -1.52
CA GLU A 108 0.08 -12.42 -1.42
C GLU A 108 -0.96 -11.58 -2.16
N GLU A 109 -1.81 -12.26 -2.96
CA GLU A 109 -2.96 -11.63 -3.59
C GLU A 109 -4.14 -11.63 -2.62
N VAL A 110 -4.50 -10.46 -2.14
CA VAL A 110 -5.66 -10.29 -1.25
C VAL A 110 -6.94 -10.28 -2.08
N LYS A 111 -7.93 -11.06 -1.64
CA LYS A 111 -9.23 -11.13 -2.30
C LYS A 111 -10.03 -9.87 -2.03
N ASP A 112 -10.63 -9.35 -3.09
CA ASP A 112 -11.47 -8.15 -3.08
C ASP A 112 -12.57 -8.21 -2.01
N GLY A 113 -12.65 -7.15 -1.19
CA GLY A 113 -13.65 -6.98 -0.15
C GLY A 113 -13.58 -7.95 1.03
N LEU A 114 -12.58 -8.85 1.09
CA LEU A 114 -12.43 -9.76 2.21
C LEU A 114 -11.43 -9.23 3.25
N ASN A 115 -11.69 -9.58 4.52
CA ASN A 115 -10.79 -9.26 5.61
C ASN A 115 -9.48 -10.02 5.47
N TYR A 116 -8.38 -9.28 5.59
CA TYR A 116 -7.05 -9.82 5.76
C TYR A 116 -6.51 -9.39 7.14
N LYS A 117 -6.17 -10.36 7.97
CA LYS A 117 -5.64 -10.12 9.31
C LYS A 117 -4.14 -9.90 9.27
N ILE A 118 -3.68 -8.70 9.61
CA ILE A 118 -2.27 -8.43 9.91
C ILE A 118 -1.94 -8.95 11.31
N ASN A 119 -2.79 -8.63 12.29
CA ASN A 119 -2.83 -9.22 13.63
C ASN A 119 -4.28 -9.14 14.18
N ASP A 120 -4.51 -9.50 15.44
CA ASP A 120 -5.86 -9.56 16.01
C ASP A 120 -6.58 -8.21 16.04
N ASN A 121 -5.84 -7.11 16.17
CA ASN A 121 -6.40 -5.76 16.26
C ASN A 121 -6.17 -4.94 14.98
N PHE A 122 -5.45 -5.49 13.99
CA PHE A 122 -5.12 -4.81 12.75
C PHE A 122 -5.61 -5.63 11.55
N ILE A 123 -6.74 -5.19 10.99
CA ILE A 123 -7.40 -5.87 9.87
C ILE A 123 -7.44 -4.90 8.69
N ILE A 124 -7.21 -5.41 7.50
CA ILE A 124 -7.37 -4.65 6.27
C ILE A 124 -8.36 -5.32 5.31
N GLN A 125 -8.90 -4.52 4.42
CA GLN A 125 -9.63 -4.96 3.23
C GLN A 125 -9.11 -4.18 2.03
N ILE A 126 -9.03 -4.83 0.88
CA ILE A 126 -8.76 -4.17 -0.40
C ILE A 126 -10.08 -4.14 -1.16
N GLU A 127 -10.49 -2.97 -1.64
CA GLU A 127 -11.63 -2.79 -2.54
C GLU A 127 -11.13 -2.36 -3.90
N ARG A 128 -11.45 -3.14 -4.92
CA ARG A 128 -11.01 -2.85 -6.29
C ARG A 128 -11.84 -1.76 -6.94
N PHE A 129 -11.17 -0.87 -7.66
CA PHE A 129 -11.79 0.16 -8.48
C PHE A 129 -11.33 0.05 -9.94
N GLY A 130 -12.27 0.16 -10.86
CA GLY A 130 -11.96 0.14 -12.28
C GLY A 130 -11.20 -1.14 -12.72
N PHE A 131 -10.15 -0.96 -13.50
CA PHE A 131 -9.37 -2.06 -14.07
C PHE A 131 -8.17 -2.45 -13.22
N TYR A 132 -7.50 -1.50 -12.56
CA TYR A 132 -6.24 -1.71 -11.86
C TYR A 132 -6.12 -0.99 -10.53
N ASP A 133 -6.99 -0.03 -10.20
CA ASP A 133 -6.93 0.68 -8.93
C ASP A 133 -7.51 -0.13 -7.78
N SER A 134 -7.06 0.17 -6.57
CA SER A 134 -7.68 -0.34 -5.34
C SER A 134 -7.57 0.64 -4.20
N ALA A 135 -8.60 0.66 -3.35
CA ALA A 135 -8.59 1.34 -2.08
C ALA A 135 -8.21 0.37 -0.96
N LEU A 136 -7.59 0.89 0.09
CA LEU A 136 -7.26 0.14 1.30
C LEU A 136 -8.11 0.64 2.46
N ILE A 137 -8.89 -0.27 3.03
CA ILE A 137 -9.69 -0.03 4.23
C ILE A 137 -8.95 -0.70 5.39
N ILE A 138 -8.60 0.08 6.39
CA ILE A 138 -7.83 -0.35 7.56
C ILE A 138 -8.69 -0.19 8.80
N THR A 139 -8.73 -1.22 9.63
CA THR A 139 -9.29 -1.17 10.97
C THR A 139 -8.20 -1.54 11.96
N ILE A 140 -7.84 -0.60 12.85
CA ILE A 140 -6.89 -0.82 13.95
C ILE A 140 -7.62 -0.53 15.24
N ASP A 141 -7.76 -1.55 16.11
CA ASP A 141 -8.65 -1.52 17.27
C ASP A 141 -10.06 -1.10 16.82
N ASN A 142 -10.51 0.08 17.24
CA ASN A 142 -11.83 0.62 16.86
C ASN A 142 -11.74 1.81 15.90
N LYS A 143 -10.55 2.06 15.31
CA LYS A 143 -10.34 3.17 14.38
C LYS A 143 -10.31 2.68 12.95
N LYS A 144 -10.99 3.41 12.07
CA LYS A 144 -11.06 3.11 10.64
C LYS A 144 -10.37 4.18 9.82
N ILE A 145 -9.45 3.73 8.98
CA ILE A 145 -8.74 4.56 8.00
C ILE A 145 -9.12 4.05 6.62
N ILE A 146 -9.45 4.95 5.71
CA ILE A 146 -9.68 4.63 4.30
C ILE A 146 -8.64 5.37 3.48
N ASN A 147 -7.83 4.64 2.74
CA ASN A 147 -6.93 5.19 1.74
C ASN A 147 -7.52 4.92 0.36
N LEU A 148 -8.02 5.97 -0.28
CA LEU A 148 -8.59 5.89 -1.63
C LEU A 148 -7.52 5.89 -2.71
N ASN A 149 -6.35 6.46 -2.40
CA ASN A 149 -5.28 6.61 -3.38
C ASN A 149 -5.80 7.25 -4.68
N ASP A 150 -5.53 6.65 -5.83
CA ASP A 150 -5.98 7.16 -7.15
C ASP A 150 -7.39 6.71 -7.53
N CYS A 151 -8.14 6.09 -6.60
CA CYS A 151 -9.51 5.67 -6.88
C CYS A 151 -10.42 6.86 -7.12
N ILE A 152 -10.83 7.07 -8.37
CA ILE A 152 -11.75 8.14 -8.75
C ILE A 152 -13.18 7.67 -8.55
N ILE A 153 -13.95 8.38 -7.71
CA ILE A 153 -15.37 8.12 -7.44
C ILE A 153 -16.21 9.32 -7.92
N GLU A 154 -16.52 9.37 -9.20
CA GLU A 154 -17.32 10.45 -9.79
C GLU A 154 -18.84 10.20 -9.68
N ASP A 155 -19.27 8.93 -9.73
CA ASP A 155 -20.67 8.55 -9.65
C ASP A 155 -21.18 8.58 -8.20
N LYS A 156 -22.21 9.39 -7.94
CA LYS A 156 -22.86 9.50 -6.64
C LYS A 156 -23.40 8.16 -6.11
N LYS A 157 -23.88 7.26 -6.99
CA LYS A 157 -24.38 5.94 -6.58
C LYS A 157 -23.23 5.05 -6.11
N VAL A 158 -22.09 5.12 -6.81
CA VAL A 158 -20.86 4.42 -6.41
C VAL A 158 -20.38 4.93 -5.07
N LEU A 159 -20.31 6.26 -4.89
CA LEU A 159 -19.94 6.90 -3.62
C LEU A 159 -20.86 6.49 -2.48
N HIS A 160 -22.18 6.55 -2.67
CA HIS A 160 -23.15 6.13 -1.65
C HIS A 160 -22.99 4.64 -1.29
N LYS A 161 -22.79 3.77 -2.29
CA LYS A 161 -22.57 2.34 -2.05
C LYS A 161 -21.29 2.10 -1.25
N PHE A 162 -20.21 2.77 -1.62
CA PHE A 162 -18.92 2.69 -0.92
C PHE A 162 -19.05 3.21 0.51
N ALA A 163 -19.63 4.40 0.71
CA ALA A 163 -19.85 4.99 2.03
C ALA A 163 -20.77 4.11 2.91
N LYS A 164 -21.80 3.48 2.34
CA LYS A 164 -22.67 2.54 3.07
C LYS A 164 -21.91 1.29 3.50
N LYS A 165 -20.97 0.81 2.67
CA LYS A 165 -20.18 -0.41 2.95
C LYS A 165 -19.09 -0.17 3.97
N TYR A 166 -18.37 0.96 3.87
CA TYR A 166 -17.15 1.21 4.62
C TYR A 166 -17.19 2.39 5.59
N GLY A 167 -18.11 3.34 5.41
CA GLY A 167 -18.23 4.50 6.31
C GLY A 167 -18.90 4.17 7.65
N PRO A 168 -18.79 5.06 8.64
CA PRO A 168 -17.89 6.20 8.66
C PRO A 168 -16.42 5.81 8.84
N ALA A 169 -15.50 6.72 8.52
CA ALA A 169 -14.07 6.57 8.75
C ALA A 169 -13.56 7.67 9.69
N ASP A 170 -12.55 7.34 10.50
CA ASP A 170 -11.86 8.32 11.36
C ASP A 170 -10.87 9.17 10.55
N LEU A 171 -10.32 8.59 9.46
CA LEU A 171 -9.40 9.28 8.55
C LEU A 171 -9.62 8.81 7.11
N LEU A 172 -9.57 9.74 6.17
CA LEU A 172 -9.54 9.53 4.73
C LEU A 172 -8.19 10.05 4.17
N LEU A 173 -7.50 9.20 3.42
CA LEU A 173 -6.25 9.48 2.71
C LEU A 173 -6.46 9.40 1.21
#